data_660db78238b255b31214cb2fd4deb6e3
#
_entry.id   660db78238b255b31214cb2fd4deb6e3
#
_cell.length_a   1.000
_cell.length_b   1.000
_cell.length_c   1.000
_cell.angle_alpha   90.00
_cell.angle_beta   90.00
_cell.angle_gamma   90.00
#
_symmetry.space_group_name_H-M   'P 1'
#
loop_
_entity.id
_entity.type
_entity.pdbx_description
1 polymer ?
#
loop_
_entity_poly.entity_id
_entity_poly.type
_entity_poly.pdbx_seq_one_letter_code
_entity_poly.pdbx_strand_id
1 'polypeptide(L)'
;MLTVSIVTYNTPLGELGQCLDSLGVGVVERVFVVDNSRSDDIMRFCHQRANVEYVQSDNRGYGAGHNQGIARGIGLGADYHLVINSDIYFTPSILCRIMEYMDREKD
;
A
#
# COMPACT_ATOMS: atom_id res chain seq x y z
N MET A 1 3.12 -11.15 8.89
CA MET A 1 2.14 -10.39 8.08
C MET A 1 2.78 -9.09 7.62
N LEU A 2 2.72 -8.83 6.33
CA LEU A 2 3.18 -7.58 5.72
C LEU A 2 1.99 -6.78 5.23
N THR A 3 1.92 -5.52 5.64
CA THR A 3 0.96 -4.56 5.07
C THR A 3 1.72 -3.45 4.35
N VAL A 4 1.02 -2.75 3.47
CA VAL A 4 1.63 -1.71 2.62
C VAL A 4 0.72 -0.49 2.65
N SER A 5 1.31 0.71 2.60
CA SER A 5 0.53 1.93 2.38
C SER A 5 1.06 2.70 1.17
N ILE A 6 0.15 3.23 0.40
CA ILE A 6 0.39 4.09 -0.76
C ILE A 6 -0.47 5.33 -0.58
N VAL A 7 0.13 6.51 -0.70
CA VAL A 7 -0.62 7.76 -0.66
C VAL A 7 -0.82 8.25 -2.10
N THR A 8 -2.05 8.59 -2.45
CA THR A 8 -2.39 9.04 -3.79
C THR A 8 -2.99 10.44 -3.75
N TYR A 9 -2.76 11.19 -4.82
CA TYR A 9 -3.36 12.48 -5.07
C TYR A 9 -3.47 12.67 -6.58
N ASN A 10 -4.69 12.52 -7.11
CA ASN A 10 -4.93 12.57 -8.55
C ASN A 10 -3.99 11.65 -9.35
N THR A 11 -3.59 10.55 -8.73
CA THR A 11 -2.63 9.62 -9.31
C THR A 11 -3.25 8.93 -10.52
N PRO A 12 -2.51 8.82 -11.64
CA PRO A 12 -3.02 8.10 -12.81
C PRO A 12 -3.31 6.62 -12.47
N LEU A 13 -4.46 6.13 -12.92
CA LEU A 13 -4.88 4.76 -12.60
C LEU A 13 -3.94 3.72 -13.19
N GLY A 14 -3.34 3.99 -14.35
CA GLY A 14 -2.35 3.07 -14.92
C GLY A 14 -1.12 2.91 -14.05
N GLU A 15 -0.63 4.01 -13.48
CA GLU A 15 0.50 3.99 -12.56
C GLU A 15 0.16 3.22 -11.30
N LEU A 16 -0.98 3.52 -10.68
CA LEU A 16 -1.42 2.84 -9.48
C LEU A 16 -1.63 1.35 -9.74
N GLY A 17 -2.21 1.01 -10.89
CA GLY A 17 -2.42 -0.38 -11.27
C GLY A 17 -1.13 -1.17 -11.39
N GLN A 18 -0.12 -0.59 -12.02
CA GLN A 18 1.20 -1.24 -12.13
C GLN A 18 1.82 -1.47 -10.76
N CYS A 19 1.72 -0.48 -9.89
CA CYS A 19 2.23 -0.58 -8.52
C CYS A 19 1.52 -1.72 -7.78
N LEU A 20 0.18 -1.73 -7.78
CA LEU A 20 -0.61 -2.75 -7.09
C LEU A 20 -0.36 -4.15 -7.65
N ASP A 21 -0.29 -4.28 -8.96
CA ASP A 21 -0.04 -5.57 -9.60
C ASP A 21 1.34 -6.12 -9.22
N SER A 22 2.34 -5.24 -9.08
CA SER A 22 3.69 -5.65 -8.74
C SER A 22 3.83 -6.16 -7.30
N LEU A 23 2.90 -5.79 -6.42
CA LEU A 23 2.90 -6.29 -5.05
C LEU A 23 2.48 -7.75 -4.97
N GLY A 24 1.76 -8.22 -5.97
CA GLY A 24 1.41 -9.63 -6.10
C GLY A 24 0.43 -10.11 -5.05
N VAL A 25 0.29 -11.44 -5.01
CA VAL A 25 -0.56 -12.12 -4.02
C VAL A 25 0.29 -13.04 -3.17
N GLY A 26 -0.12 -13.23 -1.94
CA GLY A 26 0.49 -14.20 -1.03
C GLY A 26 1.49 -13.61 -0.04
N VAL A 27 2.23 -12.56 -0.40
CA VAL A 27 3.19 -11.93 0.51
C VAL A 27 2.55 -10.75 1.24
N VAL A 28 1.80 -9.92 0.51
CA VAL A 28 1.15 -8.73 1.06
C VAL A 28 -0.25 -9.08 1.52
N GLU A 29 -0.52 -8.92 2.81
CA GLU A 29 -1.84 -9.18 3.38
C GLU A 29 -2.85 -8.13 2.99
N ARG A 30 -2.46 -6.87 3.10
CA ARG A 30 -3.36 -5.75 2.83
C ARG A 30 -2.58 -4.55 2.33
N VAL A 31 -3.13 -3.89 1.32
CA VAL A 31 -2.62 -2.60 0.84
C VAL A 31 -3.63 -1.53 1.19
N PHE A 32 -3.17 -0.50 1.89
CA PHE A 32 -4.00 0.66 2.19
C PHE A 32 -3.65 1.76 1.19
N VAL A 33 -4.61 2.13 0.37
CA VAL A 33 -4.48 3.27 -0.54
C VAL A 33 -5.15 4.47 0.13
N VAL A 34 -4.33 5.38 0.64
CA VAL A 34 -4.79 6.58 1.33
C VAL A 34 -4.86 7.70 0.32
N ASP A 35 -6.07 8.07 -0.06
CA ASP A 35 -6.32 8.93 -1.20
C ASP A 35 -6.74 10.33 -0.78
N ASN A 36 -6.00 11.32 -1.25
CA ASN A 36 -6.26 12.74 -1.03
C ASN A 36 -6.97 13.40 -2.22
N SER A 37 -7.36 12.62 -3.22
CA SER A 37 -8.03 13.14 -4.41
C SER A 37 -9.48 13.52 -4.11
N ARG A 38 -10.02 14.41 -4.96
CA ARG A 38 -11.42 14.80 -4.84
C ARG A 38 -12.36 13.92 -5.67
N SER A 39 -11.82 13.26 -6.70
CA SER A 39 -12.62 12.41 -7.57
C SER A 39 -12.77 11.01 -6.96
N ASP A 40 -13.77 10.26 -7.43
CA ASP A 40 -14.02 8.90 -6.97
C ASP A 40 -13.28 7.83 -7.76
N ASP A 41 -12.42 8.22 -8.70
CA ASP A 41 -11.80 7.29 -9.63
C ASP A 41 -10.92 6.26 -8.92
N ILE A 42 -10.09 6.72 -7.97
CA ILE A 42 -9.19 5.83 -7.23
C ILE A 42 -9.99 4.93 -6.32
N MET A 43 -11.04 5.45 -5.68
CA MET A 43 -11.92 4.65 -4.84
C MET A 43 -12.52 3.48 -5.62
N ARG A 44 -13.09 3.77 -6.79
CA ARG A 44 -13.70 2.73 -7.64
C ARG A 44 -12.69 1.70 -8.09
N PHE A 45 -11.49 2.18 -8.45
CA PHE A 45 -10.41 1.31 -8.89
C PHE A 45 -9.99 0.35 -7.77
N CYS A 46 -9.86 0.86 -6.55
CA CYS A 46 -9.47 0.06 -5.39
C CYS A 46 -10.54 -0.98 -5.02
N HIS A 47 -11.81 -0.63 -5.17
CA HIS A 47 -12.91 -1.54 -4.81
C HIS A 47 -12.95 -2.80 -5.68
N GLN A 48 -12.25 -2.82 -6.80
CA GLN A 48 -12.17 -3.97 -7.69
C GLN A 48 -11.08 -4.96 -7.28
N ARG A 49 -10.33 -4.66 -6.22
CA ARG A 49 -9.18 -5.48 -5.79
C ARG A 49 -9.39 -5.98 -4.37
N ALA A 50 -9.27 -7.30 -4.19
CA ALA A 50 -9.67 -7.96 -2.95
C ALA A 50 -8.80 -7.60 -1.74
N ASN A 51 -7.51 -7.37 -1.94
CA ASN A 51 -6.59 -7.09 -0.83
C ASN A 51 -6.26 -5.61 -0.67
N VAL A 52 -7.02 -4.74 -1.33
CA VAL A 52 -6.81 -3.29 -1.26
C VAL A 52 -7.92 -2.66 -0.46
N GLU A 53 -7.56 -1.89 0.55
CA GLU A 53 -8.49 -1.10 1.33
C GLU A 53 -8.31 0.37 0.98
N TYR A 54 -9.39 1.00 0.52
CA TYR A 54 -9.39 2.42 0.19
C TYR A 54 -9.64 3.24 1.46
N VAL A 55 -8.81 4.24 1.67
CA VAL A 55 -8.95 5.18 2.79
C VAL A 55 -9.03 6.59 2.24
N GLN A 56 -10.15 7.24 2.41
CA GLN A 56 -10.29 8.64 2.00
C GLN A 56 -9.61 9.53 3.03
N SER A 57 -8.81 10.48 2.57
CA SER A 57 -8.07 11.41 3.41
C SER A 57 -8.47 12.84 3.08
N ASP A 58 -8.26 13.74 4.00
CA ASP A 58 -8.58 15.17 3.85
C ASP A 58 -7.35 16.00 3.44
N ASN A 59 -6.38 15.38 2.80
CA ASN A 59 -5.21 16.04 2.24
C ASN A 59 -4.35 16.75 3.29
N ARG A 60 -3.99 16.04 4.34
CA ARG A 60 -3.08 16.55 5.38
C ARG A 60 -1.61 16.36 5.02
N GLY A 61 -1.33 16.00 3.77
CA GLY A 61 0.02 15.78 3.28
C GLY A 61 0.42 14.33 3.26
N TYR A 62 1.57 14.11 2.66
CA TYR A 62 2.08 12.77 2.35
C TYR A 62 2.35 11.94 3.61
N GLY A 63 3.05 12.55 4.58
CA GLY A 63 3.40 11.84 5.82
C GLY A 63 2.18 11.48 6.65
N ALA A 64 1.20 12.38 6.74
CA ALA A 64 -0.04 12.10 7.45
C ALA A 64 -0.82 10.96 6.80
N GLY A 65 -0.79 10.88 5.46
CA GLY A 65 -1.42 9.79 4.73
C GLY A 65 -0.80 8.44 5.07
N HIS A 66 0.52 8.36 5.04
CA HIS A 66 1.20 7.13 5.39
C HIS A 66 0.99 6.75 6.86
N ASN A 67 0.91 7.73 7.75
CA ASN A 67 0.61 7.45 9.16
C ASN A 67 -0.76 6.78 9.34
N GLN A 68 -1.74 7.15 8.54
CA GLN A 68 -3.04 6.48 8.55
C GLN A 68 -2.90 5.01 8.13
N GLY A 69 -2.13 4.75 7.07
CA GLY A 69 -1.87 3.39 6.61
C GLY A 69 -1.13 2.56 7.65
N ILE A 70 -0.11 3.13 8.27
CA ILE A 70 0.68 2.48 9.31
C ILE A 70 -0.23 2.11 10.50
N ALA A 71 -1.06 3.04 10.94
CA ALA A 71 -1.98 2.78 12.06
C ALA A 71 -2.93 1.63 11.76
N ARG A 72 -3.43 1.54 10.53
CA ARG A 72 -4.31 0.43 10.12
C ARG A 72 -3.55 -0.89 10.06
N GLY A 73 -2.30 -0.88 9.59
CA GLY A 73 -1.47 -2.08 9.59
C GLY A 73 -1.22 -2.60 11.00
N ILE A 74 -0.92 -1.71 11.93
CA ILE A 74 -0.77 -2.06 13.35
C ILE A 74 -2.06 -2.67 13.88
N GLY A 75 -3.20 -2.07 13.54
CA GLY A 75 -4.50 -2.57 13.96
C GLY A 75 -4.81 -3.98 13.46
N LEU A 76 -4.26 -4.37 12.31
CA LEU A 76 -4.40 -5.73 11.78
C LEU A 76 -3.39 -6.70 12.39
N GLY A 77 -2.42 -6.23 13.14
CA GLY A 77 -1.38 -7.08 13.73
C GLY A 77 -0.21 -7.33 12.79
N ALA A 78 0.07 -6.40 11.88
CA ALA A 78 1.17 -6.55 10.94
C ALA A 78 2.52 -6.61 11.67
N ASP A 79 3.38 -7.52 11.24
CA ASP A 79 4.75 -7.59 11.73
C ASP A 79 5.61 -6.52 11.05
N TYR A 80 5.33 -6.25 9.79
CA TYR A 80 6.04 -5.25 8.99
C TYR A 80 5.06 -4.42 8.19
N HIS A 81 5.41 -3.17 7.98
CA HIS A 81 4.63 -2.26 7.15
C HIS A 81 5.56 -1.55 6.17
N LEU A 82 5.23 -1.63 4.88
CA LEU A 82 6.00 -1.03 3.80
C LEU A 82 5.32 0.24 3.32
N VAL A 83 6.08 1.33 3.26
CA VAL A 83 5.61 2.62 2.76
C VAL A 83 6.21 2.83 1.38
N ILE A 84 5.38 2.97 0.36
CA ILE A 84 5.85 3.12 -1.01
C ILE A 84 5.10 4.24 -1.74
N ASN A 85 5.72 4.74 -2.81
CA ASN A 85 5.09 5.68 -3.73
C ASN A 85 4.36 4.92 -4.83
N SER A 86 3.34 5.54 -5.41
CA SER A 86 2.52 4.91 -6.46
C SER A 86 3.27 4.67 -7.77
N ASP A 87 4.42 5.31 -7.97
CA ASP A 87 5.24 5.15 -9.18
C ASP A 87 6.28 4.03 -9.05
N ILE A 88 6.26 3.29 -7.95
CA ILE A 88 7.16 2.17 -7.71
C ILE A 88 6.47 0.86 -8.09
N TYR A 89 7.21 -0.05 -8.70
CA TYR A 89 6.74 -1.41 -8.91
C TYR A 89 7.91 -2.38 -8.70
N PHE A 90 7.59 -3.56 -8.23
CA PHE A 90 8.57 -4.55 -7.80
C PHE A 90 8.67 -5.69 -8.80
N THR A 91 9.86 -6.28 -8.90
CA THR A 91 9.99 -7.57 -9.59
C THR A 91 9.41 -8.67 -8.69
N PRO A 92 8.95 -9.79 -9.29
CA PRO A 92 8.18 -10.78 -8.52
C PRO A 92 8.86 -11.35 -7.28
N SER A 93 10.19 -11.41 -7.23
CA SER A 93 10.90 -12.03 -6.11
C SER A 93 11.36 -11.02 -5.05
N ILE A 94 11.27 -9.72 -5.30
CA ILE A 94 11.89 -8.72 -4.42
C ILE A 94 11.22 -8.64 -3.04
N LEU A 95 9.89 -8.74 -3.01
CA LEU A 95 9.16 -8.69 -1.74
C LEU A 95 9.49 -9.90 -0.87
N CYS A 96 9.61 -11.07 -1.46
CA CYS A 96 9.99 -12.27 -0.71
C CYS A 96 11.39 -12.11 -0.12
N ARG A 97 12.32 -11.52 -0.88
CA ARG A 97 13.68 -11.26 -0.38
C ARG A 97 13.68 -10.25 0.76
N ILE A 98 12.87 -9.21 0.65
CA ILE A 98 12.74 -8.21 1.72
C ILE A 98 12.22 -8.89 2.99
N MET A 99 11.20 -9.72 2.87
CA MET A 99 10.64 -10.42 4.02
C MET A 99 11.64 -11.39 4.64
N GLU A 100 12.36 -12.14 3.83
CA GLU A 100 13.39 -13.05 4.31
C GLU A 100 14.47 -12.29 5.08
N TYR A 101 14.91 -11.15 4.53
CA TYR A 101 15.90 -10.31 5.19
C TYR A 101 15.40 -9.80 6.54
N MET A 102 14.18 -9.27 6.57
CA MET A 102 13.60 -8.73 7.79
C MET A 102 13.43 -9.81 8.86
N ASP A 103 13.03 -11.00 8.46
CA ASP A 103 12.88 -12.12 9.39
C ASP A 103 14.21 -12.56 9.99
N ARG A 104 15.29 -12.56 9.19
CA ARG A 104 16.63 -12.90 9.68
C ARG A 104 17.20 -11.86 10.63
N GLU A 105 16.92 -10.58 10.38
CA GLU A 105 17.45 -9.47 11.18
C GLU A 105 16.54 -9.08 12.33
N LYS A 106 15.50 -9.85 12.53
CA LYS A 106 14.51 -9.60 13.57
C LYS A 106 15.06 -10.04 14.93
N ASP A 107 15.10 -9.11 15.84
CA ASP A 107 15.58 -9.42 17.18
C ASP A 107 14.72 -8.78 18.23
#